data_b36f17c553a6cdd32280a1717d827997
#
_entry.id   b36f17c553a6cdd32280a1717d827997
#
_cell.length_a   1.000
_cell.length_b   1.000
_cell.length_c   1.000
_cell.angle_alpha   90.00
_cell.angle_beta   90.00
_cell.angle_gamma   90.00
#
_symmetry.space_group_name_H-M   'P 1'
#
loop_
_entity.id
_entity.type
_entity.pdbx_description
1 polymer ?
#
loop_
_entity_poly.entity_id
_entity_poly.type
_entity_poly.pdbx_seq_one_letter_code
_entity_poly.pdbx_strand_id
1 'polypeptide(L)'
;MTGNLSTAVPTVWSFSLHAVQAAMWLGGLLLVLYAALRMRWPKLVALLVFLTMDLVMFGAFVRLTDAGLGCPDWPGCYGHFTPAQAHVQIGQAVAEQGGTQGNVSPFKAWVEMIHRYIATIIGALIVAMAVRAALTRRRRNAVRLGLPLLLVAWVLVQGLFGAWTVTLLLKPLIVTLHLMGGVVLLVLAAWFWMRNRDDLPRANAGAATRALLWLALAATLWQVFLGGWVSTNYAALACAGFPTCNGTLQPQADWLHGYTFWRNLGQNPDGSAVTLQALVAIQWGHRLFALALALIVGVACVAMARYAELRRLAVQIALLLGVQIALGAAVVVFAHPLLLAVAHNGVAALLVLLLTFSVYRAGAPRRDPLTIDR
;
A
#
# COMPACT_ATOMS: atom_id res chain seq x y z
N MET A 1 -56.59 13.71 -17.61
CA MET A 1 -56.29 12.28 -17.87
C MET A 1 -55.24 12.23 -18.97
N THR A 2 -54.01 12.12 -18.65
CA THR A 2 -52.91 11.75 -19.58
C THR A 2 -51.93 10.87 -18.77
N GLY A 3 -52.13 9.56 -18.93
CA GLY A 3 -51.30 8.57 -18.31
C GLY A 3 -49.93 8.50 -19.01
N ASN A 4 -48.85 8.76 -18.26
CA ASN A 4 -47.49 8.50 -18.67
C ASN A 4 -47.16 7.05 -18.32
N LEU A 5 -47.36 6.13 -19.25
CA LEU A 5 -46.78 4.79 -19.24
C LEU A 5 -45.37 4.87 -19.84
N SER A 6 -44.39 5.19 -19.00
CA SER A 6 -42.99 4.89 -19.33
C SER A 6 -42.65 3.47 -18.82
N THR A 7 -43.08 2.44 -19.54
CA THR A 7 -42.56 1.09 -19.42
C THR A 7 -41.15 1.12 -19.97
N ALA A 8 -40.17 1.16 -19.07
CA ALA A 8 -38.78 0.98 -19.43
C ALA A 8 -38.60 -0.44 -20.01
N VAL A 9 -38.55 -0.54 -21.33
CA VAL A 9 -38.10 -1.76 -22.03
C VAL A 9 -36.62 -1.98 -21.66
N PRO A 10 -36.26 -3.11 -21.07
CA PRO A 10 -34.85 -3.42 -20.85
C PRO A 10 -34.21 -3.54 -22.24
N THR A 11 -33.37 -2.56 -22.57
CA THR A 11 -32.73 -2.54 -23.88
C THR A 11 -31.74 -3.70 -23.95
N VAL A 12 -31.63 -4.36 -25.11
CA VAL A 12 -30.68 -5.44 -25.40
C VAL A 12 -29.25 -5.09 -25.00
N TRP A 13 -28.92 -3.81 -24.97
CA TRP A 13 -27.63 -3.25 -24.52
C TRP A 13 -27.34 -3.44 -23.01
N SER A 14 -28.35 -3.42 -22.15
CA SER A 14 -28.13 -3.65 -20.71
C SER A 14 -27.80 -5.11 -20.43
N PHE A 15 -28.42 -6.03 -21.14
CA PHE A 15 -28.13 -7.47 -21.04
C PHE A 15 -26.71 -7.81 -21.53
N SER A 16 -26.24 -7.16 -22.60
CA SER A 16 -24.89 -7.38 -23.13
C SER A 16 -23.80 -6.86 -22.21
N LEU A 17 -24.02 -5.72 -21.54
CA LEU A 17 -23.09 -5.14 -20.56
C LEU A 17 -22.92 -6.05 -19.33
N HIS A 18 -24.01 -6.59 -18.78
CA HIS A 18 -23.95 -7.54 -17.66
C HIS A 18 -23.25 -8.85 -18.05
N ALA A 19 -23.46 -9.36 -19.26
CA ALA A 19 -22.81 -10.55 -19.75
C ALA A 19 -21.28 -10.34 -19.93
N VAL A 20 -20.86 -9.21 -20.49
CA VAL A 20 -19.44 -8.86 -20.63
C VAL A 20 -18.76 -8.73 -19.26
N GLN A 21 -19.43 -8.10 -18.30
CA GLN A 21 -18.90 -7.95 -16.95
C GLN A 21 -18.77 -9.31 -16.25
N ALA A 22 -19.80 -10.16 -16.32
CA ALA A 22 -19.74 -11.51 -15.77
C ALA A 22 -18.59 -12.33 -16.41
N ALA A 23 -18.40 -12.21 -17.73
CA ALA A 23 -17.29 -12.85 -18.44
C ALA A 23 -15.91 -12.34 -17.99
N MET A 24 -15.75 -11.05 -17.75
CA MET A 24 -14.51 -10.46 -17.22
C MET A 24 -14.19 -11.00 -15.81
N TRP A 25 -15.18 -11.03 -14.92
CA TRP A 25 -15.01 -11.59 -13.57
C TRP A 25 -14.69 -13.07 -13.59
N LEU A 26 -15.42 -13.86 -14.42
CA LEU A 26 -15.16 -15.28 -14.59
C LEU A 26 -13.78 -15.51 -15.19
N GLY A 27 -13.39 -14.75 -16.21
CA GLY A 27 -12.06 -14.79 -16.81
C GLY A 27 -10.95 -14.48 -15.80
N GLY A 28 -11.11 -13.42 -14.99
CA GLY A 28 -10.20 -13.09 -13.91
C GLY A 28 -10.06 -14.20 -12.87
N LEU A 29 -11.18 -14.75 -12.43
CA LEU A 29 -11.18 -15.89 -11.48
C LEU A 29 -10.51 -17.14 -12.06
N LEU A 30 -10.80 -17.49 -13.31
CA LEU A 30 -10.17 -18.62 -14.01
C LEU A 30 -8.66 -18.42 -14.15
N LEU A 31 -8.21 -17.19 -14.40
CA LEU A 31 -6.79 -16.83 -14.50
C LEU A 31 -6.08 -16.96 -13.14
N VAL A 32 -6.73 -16.54 -12.07
CA VAL A 32 -6.25 -16.71 -10.68
C VAL A 32 -6.13 -18.20 -10.34
N LEU A 33 -7.16 -19.00 -10.64
CA LEU A 33 -7.17 -20.44 -10.41
C LEU A 33 -6.10 -21.15 -11.25
N TYR A 34 -5.97 -20.77 -12.53
CA TYR A 34 -4.91 -21.29 -13.40
C TYR A 34 -3.52 -20.98 -12.85
N ALA A 35 -3.26 -19.72 -12.47
CA ALA A 35 -1.99 -19.31 -11.86
C ALA A 35 -1.71 -20.10 -10.57
N ALA A 36 -2.71 -20.21 -9.69
CA ALA A 36 -2.58 -20.92 -8.43
C ALA A 36 -2.31 -22.43 -8.61
N LEU A 37 -2.88 -23.06 -9.64
CA LEU A 37 -2.76 -24.50 -9.87
C LEU A 37 -1.54 -24.89 -10.71
N ARG A 38 -1.15 -24.07 -11.69
CA ARG A 38 -0.14 -24.39 -12.70
C ARG A 38 1.23 -23.77 -12.46
N MET A 39 1.30 -22.56 -11.90
CA MET A 39 2.57 -21.89 -11.69
C MET A 39 3.39 -22.57 -10.57
N ARG A 40 4.73 -22.63 -10.74
CA ARG A 40 5.65 -23.05 -9.67
C ARG A 40 5.57 -22.05 -8.52
N TRP A 41 5.66 -22.51 -7.27
CA TRP A 41 5.54 -21.69 -6.08
C TRP A 41 6.39 -20.40 -6.11
N PRO A 42 7.69 -20.41 -6.46
CA PRO A 42 8.47 -19.18 -6.49
C PRO A 42 7.93 -18.14 -7.48
N LYS A 43 7.43 -18.59 -8.65
CA LYS A 43 6.84 -17.67 -9.66
C LYS A 43 5.49 -17.13 -9.21
N LEU A 44 4.66 -17.98 -8.60
CA LEU A 44 3.34 -17.60 -8.08
C LEU A 44 3.45 -16.55 -6.97
N VAL A 45 4.39 -16.77 -6.02
CA VAL A 45 4.60 -15.79 -4.93
C VAL A 45 5.29 -14.53 -5.45
N ALA A 46 6.16 -14.61 -6.46
CA ALA A 46 6.72 -13.42 -7.12
C ALA A 46 5.62 -12.57 -7.79
N LEU A 47 4.65 -13.22 -8.43
CA LEU A 47 3.48 -12.53 -8.98
C LEU A 47 2.68 -11.83 -7.87
N LEU A 48 2.48 -12.48 -6.71
CA LEU A 48 1.82 -11.84 -5.57
C LEU A 48 2.60 -10.60 -5.08
N VAL A 49 3.93 -10.68 -4.96
CA VAL A 49 4.78 -9.55 -4.56
C VAL A 49 4.63 -8.40 -5.57
N PHE A 50 4.69 -8.70 -6.87
CA PHE A 50 4.55 -7.71 -7.94
C PHE A 50 3.18 -7.01 -7.87
N LEU A 51 2.08 -7.78 -7.87
CA LEU A 51 0.72 -7.23 -7.81
C LEU A 51 0.47 -6.43 -6.52
N THR A 52 1.04 -6.87 -5.38
CA THR A 52 0.92 -6.13 -4.11
C THR A 52 1.68 -4.81 -4.16
N MET A 53 2.87 -4.79 -4.78
CA MET A 53 3.64 -3.56 -4.99
C MET A 53 2.86 -2.56 -5.85
N ASP A 54 2.30 -3.02 -6.98
CA ASP A 54 1.49 -2.19 -7.87
C ASP A 54 0.24 -1.66 -7.15
N LEU A 55 -0.42 -2.50 -6.34
CA LEU A 55 -1.59 -2.08 -5.57
C LEU A 55 -1.24 -1.00 -4.53
N VAL A 56 -0.10 -1.11 -3.84
CA VAL A 56 0.37 -0.07 -2.90
C VAL A 56 0.60 1.25 -3.63
N MET A 57 1.23 1.22 -4.81
CA MET A 57 1.45 2.42 -5.63
C MET A 57 0.12 2.99 -6.14
N PHE A 58 -0.78 2.13 -6.62
CA PHE A 58 -2.09 2.55 -7.09
C PHE A 58 -2.98 3.09 -5.94
N GLY A 59 -2.87 2.54 -4.73
CA GLY A 59 -3.51 3.09 -3.53
C GLY A 59 -3.02 4.50 -3.18
N ALA A 60 -1.71 4.77 -3.37
CA ALA A 60 -1.18 6.12 -3.25
C ALA A 60 -1.76 7.06 -4.33
N PHE A 61 -1.91 6.59 -5.56
CA PHE A 61 -2.58 7.34 -6.64
C PHE A 61 -4.04 7.65 -6.29
N VAL A 62 -4.83 6.67 -5.81
CA VAL A 62 -6.22 6.88 -5.34
C VAL A 62 -6.27 7.99 -4.28
N ARG A 63 -5.35 7.93 -3.30
CA ARG A 63 -5.29 8.94 -2.23
C ARG A 63 -4.91 10.34 -2.74
N LEU A 64 -3.93 10.42 -3.64
CA LEU A 64 -3.39 11.69 -4.15
C LEU A 64 -4.29 12.37 -5.19
N THR A 65 -5.20 11.62 -5.80
CA THR A 65 -6.25 12.14 -6.69
C THR A 65 -7.56 12.44 -5.98
N ASP A 66 -7.58 12.32 -4.63
CA ASP A 66 -8.79 12.45 -3.81
C ASP A 66 -9.95 11.57 -4.29
N ALA A 67 -9.62 10.37 -4.80
CA ALA A 67 -10.60 9.44 -5.36
C ALA A 67 -11.19 8.46 -4.32
N GLY A 68 -10.78 8.53 -3.04
CA GLY A 68 -11.18 7.56 -2.02
C GLY A 68 -12.62 7.67 -1.51
N LEU A 69 -13.41 8.63 -2.01
CA LEU A 69 -14.85 8.78 -1.78
C LEU A 69 -15.60 9.01 -3.11
N GLY A 70 -15.08 8.53 -4.22
CA GLY A 70 -15.76 8.53 -5.51
C GLY A 70 -17.00 7.64 -5.53
N CYS A 71 -17.03 6.62 -4.63
CA CYS A 71 -18.17 5.74 -4.37
C CYS A 71 -18.51 5.80 -2.87
N PRO A 72 -19.78 6.10 -2.48
CA PRO A 72 -20.14 6.31 -1.07
C PRO A 72 -20.33 5.01 -0.28
N ASP A 73 -20.42 3.87 -0.95
CA ASP A 73 -20.71 2.56 -0.39
C ASP A 73 -19.56 1.57 -0.62
N TRP A 74 -19.63 0.44 0.06
CA TRP A 74 -18.69 -0.66 -0.06
C TRP A 74 -19.47 -1.99 0.10
N PRO A 75 -19.17 -3.03 -0.73
CA PRO A 75 -18.08 -3.18 -1.70
C PRO A 75 -18.36 -2.58 -3.10
N GLY A 76 -19.57 -2.13 -3.38
CA GLY A 76 -20.00 -1.59 -4.67
C GLY A 76 -19.72 -0.10 -4.85
N CYS A 77 -20.47 0.50 -5.78
CA CYS A 77 -20.53 1.93 -6.07
C CYS A 77 -21.98 2.32 -6.35
N TYR A 78 -22.60 3.08 -5.44
CA TYR A 78 -24.04 3.42 -5.48
C TYR A 78 -24.95 2.19 -5.63
N GLY A 79 -24.65 1.10 -4.91
CA GLY A 79 -25.39 -0.16 -4.98
C GLY A 79 -25.10 -1.02 -6.21
N HIS A 80 -24.19 -0.61 -7.10
CA HIS A 80 -23.82 -1.31 -8.33
C HIS A 80 -22.41 -1.88 -8.26
N PHE A 81 -22.12 -2.86 -9.14
CA PHE A 81 -20.77 -3.44 -9.22
C PHE A 81 -19.76 -2.55 -9.94
N THR A 82 -20.21 -1.68 -10.84
CA THR A 82 -19.33 -0.80 -11.62
C THR A 82 -19.85 0.63 -11.67
N PRO A 83 -18.96 1.64 -11.79
CA PRO A 83 -19.36 3.03 -12.00
C PRO A 83 -20.15 3.25 -13.30
N ALA A 84 -19.97 2.40 -14.32
CA ALA A 84 -20.75 2.47 -15.55
C ALA A 84 -22.25 2.19 -15.31
N GLN A 85 -22.58 1.28 -14.39
CA GLN A 85 -23.96 0.99 -14.00
C GLN A 85 -24.53 2.10 -13.11
N ALA A 86 -23.69 2.77 -12.34
CA ALA A 86 -24.01 3.85 -11.41
C ALA A 86 -23.97 5.24 -12.07
N HIS A 87 -23.90 5.35 -13.40
CA HIS A 87 -23.67 6.63 -14.10
C HIS A 87 -24.73 7.70 -13.80
N VAL A 88 -25.99 7.30 -13.59
CA VAL A 88 -27.07 8.23 -13.24
C VAL A 88 -26.85 8.81 -11.84
N GLN A 89 -26.58 7.96 -10.84
CA GLN A 89 -26.35 8.35 -9.46
C GLN A 89 -25.09 9.21 -9.33
N ILE A 90 -24.00 8.84 -10.05
CA ILE A 90 -22.78 9.63 -10.11
C ILE A 90 -23.08 11.00 -10.74
N GLY A 91 -23.87 11.04 -11.82
CA GLY A 91 -24.27 12.31 -12.46
C GLY A 91 -25.07 13.21 -11.52
N GLN A 92 -26.00 12.64 -10.75
CA GLN A 92 -26.76 13.37 -9.73
C GLN A 92 -25.85 13.93 -8.62
N ALA A 93 -24.97 13.10 -8.06
CA ALA A 93 -24.02 13.54 -7.04
C ALA A 93 -23.07 14.64 -7.54
N VAL A 94 -22.64 14.57 -8.81
CA VAL A 94 -21.84 15.63 -9.45
C VAL A 94 -22.65 16.94 -9.57
N ALA A 95 -23.93 16.87 -9.93
CA ALA A 95 -24.79 18.05 -10.01
C ALA A 95 -25.03 18.68 -8.63
N GLU A 96 -25.35 17.86 -7.61
CA GLU A 96 -25.58 18.29 -6.22
C GLU A 96 -24.36 18.99 -5.59
N GLN A 97 -23.14 18.53 -5.88
CA GLN A 97 -21.91 19.15 -5.38
C GLN A 97 -21.42 20.36 -6.20
N GLY A 98 -22.14 20.75 -7.25
CA GLY A 98 -21.79 21.90 -8.08
C GLY A 98 -20.72 21.64 -9.15
N GLY A 99 -20.54 20.39 -9.58
CA GLY A 99 -19.63 20.02 -10.67
C GLY A 99 -18.62 18.93 -10.33
N THR A 100 -17.69 18.68 -11.24
CA THR A 100 -16.72 17.56 -11.15
C THR A 100 -15.53 17.83 -10.23
N GLN A 101 -15.40 19.02 -9.64
CA GLN A 101 -14.30 19.40 -8.76
C GLN A 101 -14.48 18.92 -7.31
N GLY A 102 -15.67 18.43 -6.95
CA GLY A 102 -15.98 17.91 -5.63
C GLY A 102 -15.40 16.49 -5.39
N ASN A 103 -15.92 15.82 -4.35
CA ASN A 103 -15.47 14.49 -3.96
C ASN A 103 -15.85 13.41 -4.98
N VAL A 104 -16.91 13.60 -5.76
CA VAL A 104 -17.45 12.65 -6.73
C VAL A 104 -17.20 13.13 -8.16
N SER A 105 -16.67 12.25 -8.99
CA SER A 105 -16.65 12.39 -10.44
C SER A 105 -16.57 10.99 -11.07
N PRO A 106 -16.93 10.81 -12.36
CA PRO A 106 -16.77 9.53 -13.04
C PRO A 106 -15.33 9.00 -12.99
N PHE A 107 -14.34 9.89 -13.12
CA PHE A 107 -12.92 9.54 -13.00
C PHE A 107 -12.58 9.00 -11.60
N LYS A 108 -12.98 9.72 -10.55
CA LYS A 108 -12.70 9.31 -9.16
C LYS A 108 -13.38 7.98 -8.81
N ALA A 109 -14.64 7.79 -9.23
CA ALA A 109 -15.36 6.54 -9.03
C ALA A 109 -14.66 5.35 -9.71
N TRP A 110 -14.19 5.51 -10.96
CA TRP A 110 -13.44 4.47 -11.65
C TRP A 110 -12.09 4.18 -11.01
N VAL A 111 -11.33 5.20 -10.63
CA VAL A 111 -10.02 5.04 -9.95
C VAL A 111 -10.19 4.24 -8.66
N GLU A 112 -11.19 4.56 -7.85
CA GLU A 112 -11.47 3.84 -6.62
C GLU A 112 -11.89 2.39 -6.87
N MET A 113 -12.82 2.15 -7.81
CA MET A 113 -13.30 0.81 -8.11
C MET A 113 -12.23 -0.09 -8.74
N ILE A 114 -11.35 0.43 -9.59
CA ILE A 114 -10.20 -0.33 -10.13
C ILE A 114 -9.31 -0.79 -8.99
N HIS A 115 -9.02 0.07 -7.99
CA HIS A 115 -8.26 -0.32 -6.80
C HIS A 115 -8.92 -1.49 -6.05
N ARG A 116 -10.24 -1.41 -5.81
CA ARG A 116 -11.01 -2.48 -5.17
C ARG A 116 -10.98 -3.79 -5.96
N TYR A 117 -11.06 -3.73 -7.30
CA TYR A 117 -11.00 -4.92 -8.16
C TYR A 117 -9.64 -5.59 -8.09
N ILE A 118 -8.53 -4.83 -8.18
CA ILE A 118 -7.18 -5.39 -8.07
C ILE A 118 -6.99 -6.00 -6.67
N ALA A 119 -7.44 -5.33 -5.60
CA ALA A 119 -7.39 -5.85 -4.24
C ALA A 119 -8.16 -7.18 -4.09
N THR A 120 -9.33 -7.30 -4.72
CA THR A 120 -10.14 -8.53 -4.74
C THR A 120 -9.42 -9.67 -5.47
N ILE A 121 -8.78 -9.39 -6.60
CA ILE A 121 -7.98 -10.37 -7.35
C ILE A 121 -6.79 -10.87 -6.51
N ILE A 122 -6.09 -9.97 -5.83
CA ILE A 122 -4.98 -10.32 -4.91
C ILE A 122 -5.51 -11.18 -3.75
N GLY A 123 -6.64 -10.82 -3.16
CA GLY A 123 -7.29 -11.59 -2.10
C GLY A 123 -7.65 -13.01 -2.57
N ALA A 124 -8.26 -13.13 -3.74
CA ALA A 124 -8.59 -14.42 -4.34
C ALA A 124 -7.34 -15.27 -4.63
N LEU A 125 -6.25 -14.64 -5.12
CA LEU A 125 -4.97 -15.32 -5.33
C LEU A 125 -4.40 -15.87 -4.03
N ILE A 126 -4.41 -15.08 -2.94
CA ILE A 126 -3.93 -15.49 -1.62
C ILE A 126 -4.75 -16.68 -1.08
N VAL A 127 -6.08 -16.64 -1.19
CA VAL A 127 -6.97 -17.74 -0.79
C VAL A 127 -6.68 -19.00 -1.62
N ALA A 128 -6.58 -18.88 -2.95
CA ALA A 128 -6.26 -20.01 -3.83
C ALA A 128 -4.88 -20.63 -3.48
N MET A 129 -3.89 -19.80 -3.14
CA MET A 129 -2.57 -20.26 -2.67
C MET A 129 -2.67 -21.02 -1.34
N ALA A 130 -3.48 -20.55 -0.39
CA ALA A 130 -3.69 -21.23 0.88
C ALA A 130 -4.42 -22.58 0.71
N VAL A 131 -5.44 -22.62 -0.13
CA VAL A 131 -6.15 -23.87 -0.51
C VAL A 131 -5.18 -24.86 -1.15
N ARG A 132 -4.39 -24.42 -2.13
CA ARG A 132 -3.37 -25.28 -2.75
C ARG A 132 -2.36 -25.81 -1.73
N ALA A 133 -1.87 -24.97 -0.81
CA ALA A 133 -0.95 -25.41 0.24
C ALA A 133 -1.60 -26.45 1.16
N ALA A 134 -2.88 -26.29 1.50
CA ALA A 134 -3.63 -27.23 2.32
C ALA A 134 -3.83 -28.57 1.60
N LEU A 135 -4.22 -28.55 0.33
CA LEU A 135 -4.43 -29.77 -0.48
C LEU A 135 -3.13 -30.54 -0.73
N THR A 136 -2.00 -29.83 -0.82
CA THR A 136 -0.70 -30.46 -1.09
C THR A 136 0.13 -30.77 0.16
N ARG A 137 -0.38 -30.52 1.37
CA ARG A 137 0.36 -30.60 2.65
C ARG A 137 1.04 -31.95 2.95
N ARG A 138 0.51 -33.04 2.38
CA ARG A 138 1.04 -34.41 2.56
C ARG A 138 2.17 -34.76 1.57
N ARG A 139 2.47 -33.89 0.60
CA ARG A 139 3.55 -34.13 -0.36
C ARG A 139 4.91 -33.85 0.26
N ARG A 140 5.95 -34.59 -0.14
CA ARG A 140 7.33 -34.47 0.39
C ARG A 140 7.88 -33.04 0.34
N ASN A 141 7.55 -32.26 -0.69
CA ASN A 141 8.01 -30.89 -0.89
C ASN A 141 6.86 -29.88 -0.70
N ALA A 142 5.97 -30.12 0.27
CA ALA A 142 4.84 -29.24 0.53
C ALA A 142 5.26 -27.90 1.12
N VAL A 143 4.62 -26.83 0.67
CA VAL A 143 4.73 -25.51 1.30
C VAL A 143 4.06 -25.56 2.67
N ARG A 144 4.77 -25.07 3.69
CA ARG A 144 4.20 -24.99 5.06
C ARG A 144 3.02 -24.03 5.09
N LEU A 145 1.91 -24.46 5.69
CA LEU A 145 0.62 -23.77 5.67
C LEU A 145 0.60 -22.46 6.45
N GLY A 146 1.51 -22.24 7.41
CA GLY A 146 1.47 -21.09 8.32
C GLY A 146 1.50 -19.72 7.62
N LEU A 147 2.43 -19.50 6.66
CA LEU A 147 2.48 -18.23 5.93
C LEU A 147 1.28 -18.02 5.00
N PRO A 148 0.81 -18.99 4.20
CA PRO A 148 -0.43 -18.86 3.44
C PRO A 148 -1.65 -18.49 4.30
N LEU A 149 -1.82 -19.11 5.47
CA LEU A 149 -2.93 -18.76 6.39
C LEU A 149 -2.75 -17.36 7.00
N LEU A 150 -1.52 -16.97 7.36
CA LEU A 150 -1.24 -15.62 7.83
C LEU A 150 -1.58 -14.57 6.76
N LEU A 151 -1.25 -14.84 5.49
CA LEU A 151 -1.60 -13.96 4.37
C LEU A 151 -3.12 -13.85 4.20
N VAL A 152 -3.87 -14.96 4.35
CA VAL A 152 -5.35 -14.93 4.32
C VAL A 152 -5.89 -14.08 5.46
N ALA A 153 -5.46 -14.32 6.69
CA ALA A 153 -5.90 -13.52 7.85
C ALA A 153 -5.59 -12.04 7.64
N TRP A 154 -4.37 -11.73 7.14
CA TRP A 154 -3.94 -10.36 6.91
C TRP A 154 -4.73 -9.66 5.81
N VAL A 155 -5.03 -10.33 4.67
CA VAL A 155 -5.80 -9.72 3.59
C VAL A 155 -7.27 -9.49 3.98
N LEU A 156 -7.84 -10.32 4.85
CA LEU A 156 -9.17 -10.08 5.42
C LEU A 156 -9.19 -8.81 6.28
N VAL A 157 -8.17 -8.63 7.14
CA VAL A 157 -7.98 -7.38 7.91
C VAL A 157 -7.84 -6.20 6.96
N GLN A 158 -7.09 -6.32 5.87
CA GLN A 158 -6.95 -5.25 4.87
C GLN A 158 -8.26 -4.91 4.15
N GLY A 159 -9.08 -5.92 3.84
CA GLY A 159 -10.43 -5.71 3.30
C GLY A 159 -11.32 -4.90 4.25
N LEU A 160 -11.26 -5.21 5.55
CA LEU A 160 -11.99 -4.48 6.58
C LEU A 160 -11.51 -3.02 6.70
N PHE A 161 -10.19 -2.79 6.76
CA PHE A 161 -9.66 -1.43 6.72
C PHE A 161 -10.06 -0.68 5.44
N GLY A 162 -10.03 -1.34 4.27
CA GLY A 162 -10.51 -0.79 3.01
C GLY A 162 -11.97 -0.35 3.08
N ALA A 163 -12.87 -1.16 3.66
CA ALA A 163 -14.25 -0.77 3.93
C ALA A 163 -14.34 0.45 4.85
N TRP A 164 -13.56 0.47 5.94
CA TRP A 164 -13.56 1.57 6.90
C TRP A 164 -12.99 2.88 6.32
N THR A 165 -12.11 2.85 5.32
CA THR A 165 -11.68 4.10 4.66
C THR A 165 -12.86 4.85 4.08
N VAL A 166 -13.86 4.15 3.54
CA VAL A 166 -15.08 4.73 2.96
C VAL A 166 -16.10 5.03 4.05
N THR A 167 -16.49 4.05 4.84
CA THR A 167 -17.58 4.16 5.83
C THR A 167 -17.26 5.10 6.99
N LEU A 168 -15.98 5.35 7.28
CA LEU A 168 -15.50 6.34 8.26
C LEU A 168 -14.98 7.62 7.61
N LEU A 169 -15.39 7.90 6.36
CA LEU A 169 -15.15 9.17 5.65
C LEU A 169 -13.68 9.59 5.68
N LEU A 170 -12.78 8.68 5.27
CA LEU A 170 -11.32 8.89 5.18
C LEU A 170 -10.68 9.33 6.49
N LYS A 171 -11.15 8.83 7.64
CA LYS A 171 -10.52 9.12 8.94
C LYS A 171 -9.00 8.89 8.86
N PRO A 172 -8.14 9.90 9.17
CA PRO A 172 -6.71 9.84 8.86
C PRO A 172 -5.98 8.62 9.39
N LEU A 173 -6.27 8.19 10.64
CA LEU A 173 -5.64 7.00 11.21
C LEU A 173 -6.02 5.73 10.44
N ILE A 174 -7.29 5.58 10.05
CA ILE A 174 -7.78 4.39 9.34
C ILE A 174 -7.09 4.28 7.97
N VAL A 175 -7.01 5.37 7.22
CA VAL A 175 -6.34 5.39 5.91
C VAL A 175 -4.84 5.13 6.05
N THR A 176 -4.19 5.71 7.06
CA THR A 176 -2.77 5.48 7.35
C THR A 176 -2.51 4.00 7.72
N LEU A 177 -3.35 3.40 8.56
CA LEU A 177 -3.24 1.99 8.94
C LEU A 177 -3.54 1.04 7.76
N HIS A 178 -4.45 1.41 6.86
CA HIS A 178 -4.70 0.68 5.62
C HIS A 178 -3.45 0.68 4.72
N LEU A 179 -2.80 1.82 4.53
CA LEU A 179 -1.51 1.91 3.84
C LEU A 179 -0.46 1.01 4.50
N MET A 180 -0.29 1.13 5.82
CA MET A 180 0.69 0.32 6.57
C MET A 180 0.42 -1.18 6.43
N GLY A 181 -0.83 -1.58 6.49
CA GLY A 181 -1.21 -2.97 6.32
C GLY A 181 -0.95 -3.49 4.92
N GLY A 182 -1.12 -2.66 3.87
CA GLY A 182 -0.71 -2.99 2.49
C GLY A 182 0.81 -3.21 2.38
N VAL A 183 1.61 -2.34 3.02
CA VAL A 183 3.07 -2.48 3.07
C VAL A 183 3.50 -3.73 3.86
N VAL A 184 2.83 -4.05 4.97
CA VAL A 184 3.08 -5.30 5.72
C VAL A 184 2.70 -6.53 4.89
N LEU A 185 1.60 -6.48 4.10
CA LEU A 185 1.26 -7.55 3.16
C LEU A 185 2.39 -7.78 2.15
N LEU A 186 2.98 -6.69 1.63
CA LEU A 186 4.13 -6.75 0.73
C LEU A 186 5.36 -7.41 1.40
N VAL A 187 5.66 -7.06 2.65
CA VAL A 187 6.73 -7.69 3.45
C VAL A 187 6.47 -9.18 3.64
N LEU A 188 5.24 -9.57 4.02
CA LEU A 188 4.86 -10.96 4.22
C LEU A 188 4.94 -11.77 2.92
N ALA A 189 4.48 -11.21 1.80
CA ALA A 189 4.59 -11.84 0.48
C ALA A 189 6.05 -12.00 0.05
N ALA A 190 6.90 -10.98 0.24
CA ALA A 190 8.32 -11.05 -0.04
C ALA A 190 9.03 -12.09 0.84
N TRP A 191 8.69 -12.13 2.13
CA TRP A 191 9.21 -13.14 3.06
C TRP A 191 8.80 -14.56 2.64
N PHE A 192 7.55 -14.72 2.22
CA PHE A 192 7.05 -15.99 1.69
C PHE A 192 7.78 -16.39 0.42
N TRP A 193 8.05 -15.45 -0.50
CA TRP A 193 8.83 -15.70 -1.70
C TRP A 193 10.24 -16.20 -1.38
N MET A 194 10.96 -15.51 -0.48
CA MET A 194 12.30 -15.88 -0.08
C MET A 194 12.37 -17.25 0.60
N ARG A 195 11.35 -17.60 1.38
CA ARG A 195 11.26 -18.92 2.03
C ARG A 195 11.06 -20.09 1.07
N ASN A 196 10.56 -19.84 -0.13
CA ASN A 196 10.40 -20.85 -1.18
C ASN A 196 11.55 -20.84 -2.21
N ARG A 197 12.67 -20.20 -1.86
CA ARG A 197 13.89 -20.14 -2.67
C ARG A 197 15.04 -20.72 -1.86
N ASP A 198 15.61 -21.82 -2.35
CA ASP A 198 16.77 -22.47 -1.70
C ASP A 198 18.11 -21.91 -2.24
N ASP A 199 18.06 -21.28 -3.42
CA ASP A 199 19.20 -20.70 -4.14
C ASP A 199 19.63 -19.31 -3.64
N LEU A 200 18.94 -18.74 -2.64
CA LEU A 200 19.29 -17.42 -2.12
C LEU A 200 20.49 -17.49 -1.16
N PRO A 201 21.63 -16.86 -1.50
CA PRO A 201 22.79 -16.86 -0.63
C PRO A 201 22.52 -16.13 0.69
N ARG A 202 23.03 -16.67 1.79
CA ARG A 202 22.92 -16.10 3.13
C ARG A 202 24.29 -15.76 3.68
N ALA A 203 24.39 -14.58 4.28
CA ALA A 203 25.66 -14.01 4.74
C ALA A 203 26.10 -14.48 6.14
N ASN A 204 25.22 -15.14 6.90
CA ASN A 204 25.46 -15.43 8.32
C ASN A 204 26.05 -14.25 9.10
N ALA A 205 25.44 -13.08 8.92
CA ALA A 205 25.93 -11.83 9.48
C ALA A 205 25.89 -11.85 11.02
N GLY A 206 26.82 -11.16 11.65
CA GLY A 206 26.88 -11.02 13.10
C GLY A 206 25.61 -10.42 13.71
N ALA A 207 25.37 -10.67 15.00
CA ALA A 207 24.16 -10.24 15.71
C ALA A 207 23.91 -8.72 15.60
N ALA A 208 24.96 -7.92 15.73
CA ALA A 208 24.88 -6.46 15.62
C ALA A 208 24.39 -6.00 14.25
N THR A 209 24.90 -6.57 13.15
CA THR A 209 24.46 -6.26 11.79
C THR A 209 23.01 -6.67 11.58
N ARG A 210 22.59 -7.83 12.08
CA ARG A 210 21.18 -8.27 12.02
C ARG A 210 20.26 -7.36 12.80
N ALA A 211 20.64 -6.97 14.03
CA ALA A 211 19.86 -6.03 14.84
C ALA A 211 19.71 -4.67 14.15
N LEU A 212 20.80 -4.16 13.56
CA LEU A 212 20.79 -2.91 12.82
C LEU A 212 19.87 -2.96 11.56
N LEU A 213 19.85 -4.08 10.85
CA LEU A 213 18.96 -4.29 9.71
C LEU A 213 17.48 -4.33 10.12
N TRP A 214 17.17 -4.97 11.25
CA TRP A 214 15.81 -4.93 11.82
C TRP A 214 15.43 -3.52 12.24
N LEU A 215 16.34 -2.77 12.86
CA LEU A 215 16.13 -1.36 13.22
C LEU A 215 15.89 -0.52 11.98
N ALA A 216 16.70 -0.69 10.92
CA ALA A 216 16.53 0.02 9.65
C ALA A 216 15.18 -0.27 8.99
N LEU A 217 14.74 -1.53 8.98
CA LEU A 217 13.42 -1.92 8.47
C LEU A 217 12.30 -1.31 9.32
N ALA A 218 12.38 -1.40 10.64
CA ALA A 218 11.38 -0.83 11.55
C ALA A 218 11.30 0.70 11.43
N ALA A 219 12.45 1.38 11.36
CA ALA A 219 12.52 2.83 11.17
C ALA A 219 11.95 3.24 9.79
N THR A 220 12.20 2.45 8.74
CA THR A 220 11.62 2.71 7.41
C THR A 220 10.09 2.54 7.43
N LEU A 221 9.58 1.52 8.09
CA LEU A 221 8.13 1.34 8.27
C LEU A 221 7.52 2.52 9.05
N TRP A 222 8.19 2.99 10.10
CA TRP A 222 7.75 4.17 10.84
C TRP A 222 7.76 5.44 9.98
N GLN A 223 8.78 5.63 9.13
CA GLN A 223 8.83 6.75 8.18
C GLN A 223 7.68 6.67 7.15
N VAL A 224 7.31 5.47 6.69
CA VAL A 224 6.14 5.28 5.82
C VAL A 224 4.85 5.65 6.56
N PHE A 225 4.72 5.29 7.84
CA PHE A 225 3.60 5.72 8.68
C PHE A 225 3.52 7.25 8.77
N LEU A 226 4.64 7.93 9.07
CA LEU A 226 4.70 9.39 9.13
C LEU A 226 4.35 10.03 7.77
N GLY A 227 4.83 9.48 6.65
CA GLY A 227 4.46 9.91 5.29
C GLY A 227 2.98 9.70 4.99
N GLY A 228 2.42 8.57 5.40
CA GLY A 228 0.97 8.32 5.36
C GLY A 228 0.20 9.35 6.18
N TRP A 229 0.68 9.67 7.37
CA TRP A 229 0.08 10.69 8.25
C TRP A 229 0.11 12.09 7.64
N VAL A 230 1.22 12.47 6.96
CA VAL A 230 1.29 13.70 6.16
C VAL A 230 0.21 13.71 5.07
N SER A 231 0.12 12.64 4.28
CA SER A 231 -0.82 12.54 3.17
C SER A 231 -2.27 12.58 3.65
N THR A 232 -2.63 11.79 4.66
CA THR A 232 -4.02 11.64 5.14
C THR A 232 -4.55 12.86 5.87
N ASN A 233 -3.67 13.74 6.38
CA ASN A 233 -4.03 15.02 6.98
C ASN A 233 -3.88 16.21 6.01
N TYR A 234 -3.58 15.99 4.73
CA TYR A 234 -3.31 17.06 3.74
C TYR A 234 -2.20 18.03 4.17
N ALA A 235 -1.23 17.54 4.95
CA ALA A 235 -0.16 18.37 5.51
C ALA A 235 1.03 18.59 4.55
N ALA A 236 0.98 18.05 3.31
CA ALA A 236 2.12 18.05 2.39
C ALA A 236 2.69 19.45 2.10
N LEU A 237 1.82 20.46 2.00
CA LEU A 237 2.20 21.86 1.70
C LEU A 237 2.21 22.78 2.92
N ALA A 238 2.03 22.24 4.14
CA ALA A 238 2.06 23.06 5.37
C ALA A 238 3.45 23.67 5.66
N CYS A 239 4.51 23.04 5.14
CA CYS A 239 5.89 23.52 5.20
C CYS A 239 6.37 23.93 3.80
N ALA A 240 6.36 25.20 3.47
CA ALA A 240 6.95 25.71 2.26
C ALA A 240 8.48 25.69 2.32
N GLY A 241 9.12 25.40 1.18
CA GLY A 241 10.57 25.38 1.04
C GLY A 241 11.25 24.10 1.55
N PHE A 242 12.54 23.95 1.17
CA PHE A 242 13.42 22.85 1.56
C PHE A 242 14.87 23.38 1.60
N PRO A 243 15.71 23.03 2.59
CA PRO A 243 15.45 22.13 3.72
C PRO A 243 14.63 22.75 4.87
N THR A 244 14.45 24.08 4.89
CA THR A 244 13.68 24.78 5.90
C THR A 244 12.17 24.57 5.78
N CYS A 245 11.42 24.88 6.83
CA CYS A 245 9.97 24.92 6.83
C CYS A 245 9.54 26.39 7.03
N ASN A 246 8.88 26.97 6.03
CA ASN A 246 8.45 28.39 6.07
C ASN A 246 9.62 29.34 6.37
N GLY A 247 10.81 29.09 5.82
CA GLY A 247 12.01 29.91 5.97
C GLY A 247 12.82 29.66 7.24
N THR A 248 12.42 28.76 8.14
CA THR A 248 13.10 28.49 9.40
C THR A 248 13.37 27.01 9.63
N LEU A 249 14.39 26.70 10.45
CA LEU A 249 14.66 25.34 10.95
C LEU A 249 13.90 25.05 12.26
N GLN A 250 13.26 26.05 12.85
CA GLN A 250 12.43 25.92 14.05
C GLN A 250 11.05 26.56 13.81
N PRO A 251 10.22 25.90 12.95
CA PRO A 251 8.89 26.43 12.66
C PRO A 251 7.98 26.34 13.90
N GLN A 252 7.03 27.27 13.98
CA GLN A 252 5.98 27.19 14.99
C GLN A 252 5.12 25.95 14.69
N ALA A 253 5.15 24.96 15.56
CA ALA A 253 4.53 23.65 15.38
C ALA A 253 3.75 23.24 16.63
N ASP A 254 2.49 22.84 16.42
CA ASP A 254 1.64 22.27 17.46
C ASP A 254 1.70 20.75 17.41
N TRP A 255 2.63 20.19 18.16
CA TRP A 255 2.89 18.76 18.18
C TRP A 255 1.73 17.95 18.80
N LEU A 256 1.04 18.52 19.80
CA LEU A 256 -0.06 17.84 20.46
C LEU A 256 -1.22 17.58 19.50
N HIS A 257 -1.73 18.63 18.86
CA HIS A 257 -2.83 18.48 17.91
C HIS A 257 -2.37 17.87 16.57
N GLY A 258 -1.11 18.06 16.16
CA GLY A 258 -0.54 17.40 14.98
C GLY A 258 -0.56 15.88 15.07
N TYR A 259 -0.33 15.33 16.27
CA TYR A 259 -0.27 13.87 16.50
C TYR A 259 -1.43 13.34 17.35
N THR A 260 -2.57 14.02 17.32
CA THR A 260 -3.84 13.47 17.80
C THR A 260 -4.38 12.48 16.79
N PHE A 261 -4.15 11.17 17.02
CA PHE A 261 -4.42 10.12 16.03
C PHE A 261 -5.91 9.87 15.79
N TRP A 262 -6.73 9.91 16.85
CA TRP A 262 -8.17 9.63 16.73
C TRP A 262 -8.96 10.91 16.54
N ARG A 263 -9.13 11.31 15.29
CA ARG A 263 -9.88 12.50 14.87
C ARG A 263 -10.53 12.30 13.50
N ASN A 264 -11.53 13.11 13.19
CA ASN A 264 -12.07 13.20 11.85
C ASN A 264 -11.14 14.02 10.94
N LEU A 265 -11.29 13.86 9.64
CA LEU A 265 -10.48 14.61 8.69
C LEU A 265 -10.73 16.12 8.86
N GLY A 266 -9.65 16.87 9.02
CA GLY A 266 -9.70 18.33 9.18
C GLY A 266 -10.21 18.85 10.54
N GLN A 267 -10.54 17.97 11.49
CA GLN A 267 -11.12 18.33 12.79
C GLN A 267 -10.31 17.76 13.96
N ASN A 268 -10.22 18.49 15.04
CA ASN A 268 -9.78 18.00 16.34
C ASN A 268 -10.91 17.22 17.04
N PRO A 269 -10.63 16.47 18.13
CA PRO A 269 -11.66 15.74 18.87
C PRO A 269 -12.78 16.60 19.44
N ASP A 270 -12.51 17.86 19.74
CA ASP A 270 -13.46 18.85 20.24
C ASP A 270 -14.32 19.50 19.14
N GLY A 271 -14.13 19.08 17.87
CA GLY A 271 -14.84 19.61 16.70
C GLY A 271 -14.21 20.88 16.10
N SER A 272 -13.18 21.45 16.72
CA SER A 272 -12.45 22.60 16.16
C SER A 272 -11.67 22.19 14.91
N ALA A 273 -11.39 23.14 14.00
CA ALA A 273 -10.56 22.87 12.83
C ALA A 273 -9.10 22.62 13.22
N VAL A 274 -8.43 21.69 12.51
CA VAL A 274 -6.99 21.46 12.66
C VAL A 274 -6.23 22.70 12.19
N THR A 275 -5.37 23.24 13.06
CA THR A 275 -4.60 24.47 12.79
C THR A 275 -3.46 24.23 11.79
N LEU A 276 -3.00 25.30 11.13
CA LEU A 276 -1.81 25.22 10.27
C LEU A 276 -0.58 24.76 11.06
N GLN A 277 -0.42 25.19 12.32
CA GLN A 277 0.69 24.80 13.20
C GLN A 277 0.68 23.29 13.48
N ALA A 278 -0.50 22.68 13.60
CA ALA A 278 -0.64 21.22 13.73
C ALA A 278 -0.23 20.49 12.44
N LEU A 279 -0.60 21.01 11.27
CA LEU A 279 -0.17 20.47 9.97
C LEU A 279 1.35 20.66 9.76
N VAL A 280 1.91 21.79 10.19
CA VAL A 280 3.37 22.04 10.21
C VAL A 280 4.08 21.00 11.09
N ALA A 281 3.56 20.68 12.28
CA ALA A 281 4.12 19.66 13.14
C ALA A 281 4.17 18.28 12.45
N ILE A 282 3.12 17.90 11.74
CA ILE A 282 3.05 16.65 10.99
C ILE A 282 4.11 16.59 9.88
N GLN A 283 4.18 17.63 9.04
CA GLN A 283 5.12 17.69 7.93
C GLN A 283 6.56 17.81 8.41
N TRP A 284 6.81 18.63 9.42
CA TRP A 284 8.15 18.80 9.97
C TRP A 284 8.68 17.56 10.68
N GLY A 285 7.81 16.87 11.44
CA GLY A 285 8.15 15.59 12.07
C GLY A 285 8.55 14.51 11.06
N HIS A 286 7.85 14.43 9.93
CA HIS A 286 8.22 13.53 8.83
C HIS A 286 9.62 13.85 8.28
N ARG A 287 9.97 15.13 8.08
CA ARG A 287 11.30 15.54 7.60
C ARG A 287 12.39 15.27 8.62
N LEU A 288 12.16 15.59 9.90
CA LEU A 288 13.13 15.33 10.97
C LEU A 288 13.44 13.84 11.10
N PHE A 289 12.40 13.00 11.07
CA PHE A 289 12.63 11.55 11.13
C PHE A 289 13.31 11.01 9.88
N ALA A 290 13.12 11.63 8.71
CA ALA A 290 13.84 11.26 7.50
C ALA A 290 15.36 11.41 7.63
N LEU A 291 15.85 12.43 8.37
CA LEU A 291 17.27 12.61 8.69
C LEU A 291 17.78 11.46 9.59
N ALA A 292 17.04 11.14 10.65
CA ALA A 292 17.37 10.01 11.52
C ALA A 292 17.38 8.69 10.75
N LEU A 293 16.39 8.45 9.89
CA LEU A 293 16.31 7.29 9.02
C LEU A 293 17.51 7.20 8.08
N ALA A 294 17.91 8.32 7.45
CA ALA A 294 19.06 8.35 6.55
C ALA A 294 20.35 7.90 7.27
N LEU A 295 20.54 8.33 8.51
CA LEU A 295 21.66 7.91 9.35
C LEU A 295 21.58 6.41 9.66
N ILE A 296 20.42 5.91 10.15
CA ILE A 296 20.23 4.50 10.52
C ILE A 296 20.48 3.58 9.31
N VAL A 297 19.86 3.89 8.16
CA VAL A 297 20.03 3.10 6.93
C VAL A 297 21.44 3.23 6.38
N GLY A 298 22.06 4.41 6.45
CA GLY A 298 23.46 4.63 6.06
C GLY A 298 24.42 3.73 6.86
N VAL A 299 24.29 3.70 8.18
CA VAL A 299 25.09 2.83 9.05
C VAL A 299 24.81 1.34 8.76
N ALA A 300 23.54 0.97 8.47
CA ALA A 300 23.20 -0.39 8.06
C ALA A 300 23.88 -0.77 6.74
N CYS A 301 23.93 0.12 5.75
CA CYS A 301 24.63 -0.12 4.49
C CYS A 301 26.15 -0.33 4.70
N VAL A 302 26.78 0.46 5.56
CA VAL A 302 28.21 0.28 5.90
C VAL A 302 28.45 -1.09 6.58
N ALA A 303 27.57 -1.48 7.50
CA ALA A 303 27.66 -2.80 8.14
C ALA A 303 27.46 -3.95 7.14
N MET A 304 26.50 -3.82 6.20
CA MET A 304 26.24 -4.78 5.13
C MET A 304 27.42 -4.93 4.17
N ALA A 305 28.12 -3.85 3.86
CA ALA A 305 29.23 -3.83 2.90
C ALA A 305 30.42 -4.74 3.32
N ARG A 306 30.49 -5.12 4.60
CA ARG A 306 31.49 -6.07 5.14
C ARG A 306 31.24 -7.51 4.70
N TYR A 307 30.03 -7.83 4.19
CA TYR A 307 29.63 -9.17 3.74
C TYR A 307 29.46 -9.16 2.22
N ALA A 308 30.20 -10.03 1.52
CA ALA A 308 30.19 -10.11 0.05
C ALA A 308 28.76 -10.32 -0.50
N GLU A 309 27.98 -11.17 0.19
CA GLU A 309 26.59 -11.49 -0.18
C GLU A 309 25.63 -10.31 -0.04
N LEU A 310 25.94 -9.35 0.83
CA LEU A 310 25.07 -8.19 1.11
C LEU A 310 25.57 -6.90 0.45
N ARG A 311 26.80 -6.84 -0.02
CA ARG A 311 27.41 -5.60 -0.56
C ARG A 311 26.62 -5.00 -1.70
N ARG A 312 26.13 -5.81 -2.64
CA ARG A 312 25.30 -5.32 -3.75
C ARG A 312 23.99 -4.71 -3.26
N LEU A 313 23.33 -5.35 -2.28
CA LEU A 313 22.10 -4.81 -1.67
C LEU A 313 22.39 -3.51 -0.92
N ALA A 314 23.51 -3.40 -0.22
CA ALA A 314 23.92 -2.17 0.46
C ALA A 314 24.02 -0.98 -0.51
N VAL A 315 24.67 -1.17 -1.65
CA VAL A 315 24.78 -0.14 -2.70
C VAL A 315 23.39 0.22 -3.26
N GLN A 316 22.57 -0.79 -3.57
CA GLN A 316 21.21 -0.55 -4.09
C GLN A 316 20.35 0.24 -3.11
N ILE A 317 20.40 -0.11 -1.81
CA ILE A 317 19.66 0.60 -0.75
C ILE A 317 20.16 2.04 -0.59
N ALA A 318 21.49 2.25 -0.58
CA ALA A 318 22.06 3.59 -0.47
C ALA A 318 21.65 4.50 -1.64
N LEU A 319 21.73 4.00 -2.88
CA LEU A 319 21.29 4.72 -4.07
C LEU A 319 19.78 5.03 -4.01
N LEU A 320 18.97 4.03 -3.65
CA LEU A 320 17.53 4.19 -3.57
C LEU A 320 17.11 5.15 -2.46
N LEU A 321 17.84 5.17 -1.33
CA LEU A 321 17.64 6.16 -0.27
C LEU A 321 17.93 7.58 -0.77
N GLY A 322 19.01 7.77 -1.54
CA GLY A 322 19.32 9.04 -2.20
C GLY A 322 18.18 9.50 -3.13
N VAL A 323 17.66 8.60 -3.97
CA VAL A 323 16.50 8.85 -4.83
C VAL A 323 15.26 9.20 -4.00
N GLN A 324 15.01 8.48 -2.90
CA GLN A 324 13.87 8.74 -2.00
C GLN A 324 13.91 10.14 -1.40
N ILE A 325 15.09 10.57 -0.93
CA ILE A 325 15.28 11.92 -0.36
C ILE A 325 15.09 12.97 -1.45
N ALA A 326 15.66 12.77 -2.64
CA ALA A 326 15.52 13.68 -3.77
C ALA A 326 14.05 13.84 -4.22
N LEU A 327 13.31 12.72 -4.30
CA LEU A 327 11.88 12.74 -4.61
C LEU A 327 11.08 13.46 -3.53
N GLY A 328 11.39 13.23 -2.25
CA GLY A 328 10.73 13.92 -1.14
C GLY A 328 10.95 15.42 -1.15
N ALA A 329 12.18 15.87 -1.43
CA ALA A 329 12.51 17.28 -1.63
C ALA A 329 11.78 17.86 -2.85
N ALA A 330 11.76 17.14 -3.97
CA ALA A 330 11.10 17.56 -5.20
C ALA A 330 9.57 17.71 -5.02
N VAL A 331 8.93 16.82 -4.28
CA VAL A 331 7.49 16.91 -3.96
C VAL A 331 7.18 18.25 -3.28
N VAL A 332 8.06 18.72 -2.37
CA VAL A 332 7.86 20.00 -1.68
C VAL A 332 8.18 21.18 -2.59
N VAL A 333 9.35 21.16 -3.24
CA VAL A 333 9.84 22.27 -4.09
C VAL A 333 8.92 22.55 -5.26
N PHE A 334 8.36 21.52 -5.86
CA PHE A 334 7.45 21.62 -7.01
C PHE A 334 5.96 21.66 -6.62
N ALA A 335 5.64 21.98 -5.35
CA ALA A 335 4.27 22.10 -4.86
C ALA A 335 3.39 20.87 -5.11
N HIS A 336 3.94 19.68 -4.79
CA HIS A 336 3.22 18.41 -4.73
C HIS A 336 2.72 17.85 -6.09
N PRO A 337 3.58 17.71 -7.13
CA PRO A 337 3.17 17.10 -8.39
C PRO A 337 2.80 15.62 -8.18
N LEU A 338 1.65 15.22 -8.74
CA LEU A 338 1.08 13.87 -8.56
C LEU A 338 2.07 12.74 -8.86
N LEU A 339 2.75 12.80 -10.00
CA LEU A 339 3.69 11.74 -10.40
C LEU A 339 4.89 11.62 -9.47
N LEU A 340 5.43 12.76 -8.98
CA LEU A 340 6.55 12.74 -8.02
C LEU A 340 6.10 12.17 -6.67
N ALA A 341 4.90 12.51 -6.22
CA ALA A 341 4.35 12.00 -4.97
C ALA A 341 4.05 10.49 -5.05
N VAL A 342 3.51 10.00 -6.17
CA VAL A 342 3.32 8.55 -6.41
C VAL A 342 4.66 7.83 -6.49
N ALA A 343 5.66 8.39 -7.21
CA ALA A 343 7.00 7.82 -7.29
C ALA A 343 7.68 7.76 -5.92
N HIS A 344 7.54 8.80 -5.08
CA HIS A 344 8.06 8.83 -3.72
C HIS A 344 7.49 7.68 -2.87
N ASN A 345 6.18 7.41 -2.97
CA ASN A 345 5.55 6.26 -2.31
C ASN A 345 6.06 4.91 -2.85
N GLY A 346 6.21 4.78 -4.17
CA GLY A 346 6.72 3.56 -4.81
C GLY A 346 8.16 3.24 -4.40
N VAL A 347 9.04 4.26 -4.37
CA VAL A 347 10.43 4.10 -3.94
C VAL A 347 10.52 3.76 -2.45
N ALA A 348 9.64 4.32 -1.60
CA ALA A 348 9.55 3.94 -0.19
C ALA A 348 9.19 2.45 -0.03
N ALA A 349 8.20 1.95 -0.76
CA ALA A 349 7.82 0.53 -0.75
C ALA A 349 8.96 -0.38 -1.25
N LEU A 350 9.72 0.06 -2.27
CA LEU A 350 10.89 -0.66 -2.76
C LEU A 350 12.03 -0.68 -1.74
N LEU A 351 12.26 0.41 -0.98
CA LEU A 351 13.20 0.43 0.15
C LEU A 351 12.82 -0.59 1.22
N VAL A 352 11.54 -0.66 1.59
CA VAL A 352 11.03 -1.68 2.52
C VAL A 352 11.30 -3.08 1.99
N LEU A 353 11.06 -3.35 0.71
CA LEU A 353 11.36 -4.63 0.07
C LEU A 353 12.86 -4.97 0.16
N LEU A 354 13.76 -4.08 -0.25
CA LEU A 354 15.19 -4.33 -0.23
C LEU A 354 15.73 -4.54 1.19
N LEU A 355 15.23 -3.80 2.18
CA LEU A 355 15.56 -4.02 3.59
C LEU A 355 15.04 -5.36 4.09
N THR A 356 13.82 -5.76 3.71
CA THR A 356 13.25 -7.08 4.01
C THR A 356 14.14 -8.21 3.42
N PHE A 357 14.60 -8.05 2.18
CA PHE A 357 15.56 -8.96 1.55
C PHE A 357 16.88 -9.02 2.33
N SER A 358 17.39 -7.88 2.78
CA SER A 358 18.65 -7.78 3.51
C SER A 358 18.56 -8.46 4.87
N VAL A 359 17.46 -8.24 5.61
CA VAL A 359 17.17 -8.93 6.87
C VAL A 359 17.15 -10.45 6.67
N TYR A 360 16.47 -10.93 5.64
CA TYR A 360 16.38 -12.36 5.36
C TYR A 360 17.75 -12.95 4.99
N ARG A 361 18.51 -12.28 4.13
CA ARG A 361 19.83 -12.75 3.66
C ARG A 361 20.93 -12.63 4.71
N ALA A 362 20.80 -11.74 5.68
CA ALA A 362 21.72 -11.63 6.81
C ALA A 362 21.61 -12.80 7.80
N GLY A 363 20.54 -13.60 7.72
CA GLY A 363 20.34 -14.78 8.58
C GLY A 363 21.34 -15.91 8.30
N ALA A 364 21.38 -16.88 9.24
CA ALA A 364 22.20 -18.09 9.09
C ALA A 364 21.74 -18.94 7.87
N PRO A 365 22.64 -19.68 7.22
CA PRO A 365 22.28 -20.67 6.21
C PRO A 365 21.23 -21.64 6.73
N ARG A 366 20.33 -22.09 5.87
CA ARG A 366 19.43 -23.19 6.22
C ARG A 366 20.29 -24.43 6.43
N ARG A 367 20.14 -25.10 7.57
CA ARG A 367 20.72 -26.44 7.76
C ARG A 367 20.05 -27.36 6.75
N ASP A 368 20.85 -28.02 5.93
CA ASP A 368 20.37 -29.07 5.05
C ASP A 368 19.85 -30.22 5.93
N PRO A 369 18.59 -30.66 5.80
CA PRO A 369 18.08 -31.78 6.60
C PRO A 369 18.85 -33.09 6.40
N LEU A 370 19.69 -33.19 5.34
CA LEU A 370 20.45 -34.38 4.97
C LEU A 370 21.87 -34.44 5.63
N THR A 371 22.25 -33.42 6.44
CA THR A 371 23.58 -33.40 7.11
C THR A 371 23.53 -33.82 8.58
N ILE A 372 22.41 -34.35 9.07
CA ILE A 372 22.34 -34.96 10.41
C ILE A 372 22.49 -36.46 10.20
N ASP A 373 23.68 -36.93 10.02
CA ASP A 373 24.26 -38.28 10.22
C ASP A 373 25.42 -38.50 9.24
N ARG A 374 26.57 -37.97 9.59
CA ARG A 374 27.88 -38.55 9.27
C ARG A 374 28.80 -38.35 10.46
#